data_4d5c9329020103901510956c413753c9
#
_entry.id   4d5c9329020103901510956c413753c9
#
_cell.length_a   1.000
_cell.length_b   1.000
_cell.length_c   1.000
_cell.angle_alpha   90.00
_cell.angle_beta   90.00
_cell.angle_gamma   90.00
#
_symmetry.space_group_name_H-M   'P 1'
#
loop_
_entity.id
_entity.type
_entity.pdbx_description
1 polymer ?
#
loop_
_entity_poly.entity_id
_entity_poly.type
_entity_poly.pdbx_seq_one_letter_code
_entity_poly.pdbx_strand_id
1 'polypeptide(L)'
;MNRYARQTSLPEIGEAGQEKLRNAKVLIVGVGGLGSPIALYLAGAGVGTLGLVDDDQVSISNLQRQVLHHDARIGMNKAESARQTLAVLNPACQFEVIPCYLDESSVLSLVAAHDLVLDCSDNLETRNLLNLTCFHQKTPLVSGAAIRFEGQVAVFRWLQDEPCYHCFSQFFSSNQVGQ
;
A
#
# COMPACT_ATOMS: atom_id res chain seq x y z
N MET A 1 -17.04 -15.28 -19.28
CA MET A 1 -17.23 -15.22 -17.80
C MET A 1 -16.64 -13.91 -17.30
N ASN A 2 -17.36 -13.17 -16.47
CA ASN A 2 -16.85 -11.94 -15.85
C ASN A 2 -15.98 -12.29 -14.62
N ARG A 3 -14.73 -11.84 -14.57
CA ARG A 3 -13.80 -12.04 -13.45
C ARG A 3 -14.39 -11.57 -12.12
N TYR A 4 -15.17 -10.50 -12.14
CA TYR A 4 -15.71 -9.80 -10.98
C TYR A 4 -17.17 -10.14 -10.67
N ALA A 5 -17.73 -11.21 -11.28
CA ALA A 5 -19.15 -11.54 -11.15
C ALA A 5 -19.58 -11.70 -9.68
N ARG A 6 -18.71 -12.21 -8.80
CA ARG A 6 -19.00 -12.35 -7.37
C ARG A 6 -19.08 -11.00 -6.63
N GLN A 7 -18.33 -10.00 -7.09
CA GLN A 7 -18.37 -8.64 -6.55
C GLN A 7 -19.57 -7.88 -7.09
N THR A 8 -19.79 -7.94 -8.41
CA THR A 8 -20.89 -7.21 -9.06
C THR A 8 -22.26 -7.77 -8.71
N SER A 9 -22.35 -9.01 -8.22
CA SER A 9 -23.62 -9.58 -7.71
C SER A 9 -24.04 -9.06 -6.33
N LEU A 10 -23.13 -8.39 -5.61
CA LEU A 10 -23.46 -7.75 -4.33
C LEU A 10 -24.11 -6.38 -4.59
N PRO A 11 -25.32 -6.10 -4.07
CA PRO A 11 -26.02 -4.83 -4.33
C PRO A 11 -25.20 -3.60 -3.90
N GLU A 12 -24.37 -3.73 -2.86
CA GLU A 12 -23.52 -2.66 -2.33
C GLU A 12 -22.36 -2.29 -3.25
N ILE A 13 -21.95 -3.19 -4.14
CA ILE A 13 -20.88 -2.98 -5.13
C ILE A 13 -21.51 -2.75 -6.52
N GLY A 14 -22.19 -3.73 -7.06
CA GLY A 14 -22.78 -3.70 -8.39
C GLY A 14 -21.74 -3.43 -9.50
N GLU A 15 -22.20 -3.19 -10.71
CA GLU A 15 -21.34 -2.78 -11.83
C GLU A 15 -20.74 -1.38 -11.60
N ALA A 16 -21.48 -0.48 -10.95
CA ALA A 16 -21.01 0.87 -10.65
C ALA A 16 -19.83 0.90 -9.65
N GLY A 17 -19.88 0.03 -8.62
CA GLY A 17 -18.77 -0.12 -7.68
C GLY A 17 -17.54 -0.73 -8.35
N GLN A 18 -17.74 -1.74 -9.21
CA GLN A 18 -16.63 -2.32 -9.96
C GLN A 18 -15.99 -1.33 -10.93
N GLU A 19 -16.77 -0.44 -11.54
CA GLU A 19 -16.26 0.62 -12.39
C GLU A 19 -15.43 1.64 -11.59
N LYS A 20 -15.85 1.98 -10.36
CA LYS A 20 -15.05 2.81 -9.45
C LYS A 20 -13.71 2.16 -9.12
N LEU A 21 -13.69 0.86 -8.81
CA LEU A 21 -12.45 0.13 -8.57
C LEU A 21 -11.53 0.15 -9.81
N ARG A 22 -12.08 -0.05 -11.00
CA ARG A 22 -11.32 -0.03 -12.26
C ARG A 22 -10.67 1.32 -12.54
N ASN A 23 -11.30 2.39 -12.15
CA ASN A 23 -10.80 3.76 -12.35
C ASN A 23 -9.89 4.23 -11.20
N ALA A 24 -9.87 3.53 -10.07
CA ALA A 24 -9.09 3.92 -8.90
C ALA A 24 -7.58 3.68 -9.12
N LYS A 25 -6.80 4.61 -8.56
CA LYS A 25 -5.34 4.57 -8.50
C LYS A 25 -4.88 4.52 -7.05
N VAL A 26 -4.19 3.47 -6.67
CA VAL A 26 -3.72 3.25 -5.30
C VAL A 26 -2.20 3.15 -5.26
N LEU A 27 -1.57 3.98 -4.44
CA LEU A 27 -0.14 3.93 -4.17
C LEU A 27 0.14 3.01 -2.98
N ILE A 28 0.97 1.99 -3.15
CA ILE A 28 1.42 1.09 -2.09
C ILE A 28 2.89 1.35 -1.83
N VAL A 29 3.20 1.85 -0.64
CA VAL A 29 4.57 2.14 -0.20
C VAL A 29 5.05 1.02 0.70
N GLY A 30 6.00 0.25 0.21
CA GLY A 30 6.47 -1.01 0.78
C GLY A 30 5.65 -2.21 0.25
N VAL A 31 6.29 -3.09 -0.54
CA VAL A 31 5.70 -4.34 -1.03
C VAL A 31 6.29 -5.57 -0.33
N GLY A 32 6.63 -5.37 0.94
CA GLY A 32 7.11 -6.37 1.88
C GLY A 32 5.99 -7.22 2.51
N GLY A 33 6.09 -7.48 3.82
CA GLY A 33 5.17 -8.36 4.57
C GLY A 33 3.72 -7.88 4.60
N LEU A 34 3.49 -6.56 4.73
CA LEU A 34 2.14 -5.96 4.72
C LEU A 34 1.66 -5.65 3.30
N GLY A 35 2.53 -5.07 2.47
CA GLY A 35 2.15 -4.68 1.10
C GLY A 35 1.89 -5.88 0.19
N SER A 36 2.57 -7.01 0.40
CA SER A 36 2.36 -8.22 -0.43
C SER A 36 0.91 -8.71 -0.45
N PRO A 37 0.27 -9.04 0.68
CA PRO A 37 -1.13 -9.48 0.67
C PRO A 37 -2.08 -8.37 0.19
N ILE A 38 -1.83 -7.12 0.58
CA ILE A 38 -2.65 -5.98 0.16
C ILE A 38 -2.67 -5.87 -1.36
N ALA A 39 -1.49 -5.85 -2.01
CA ALA A 39 -1.40 -5.74 -3.46
C ALA A 39 -2.07 -6.91 -4.19
N LEU A 40 -1.96 -8.14 -3.67
CA LEU A 40 -2.67 -9.31 -4.22
C LEU A 40 -4.19 -9.13 -4.21
N TYR A 41 -4.75 -8.71 -3.07
CA TYR A 41 -6.19 -8.54 -2.94
C TYR A 41 -6.72 -7.36 -3.75
N LEU A 42 -6.00 -6.23 -3.80
CA LEU A 42 -6.41 -5.08 -4.60
C LEU A 42 -6.35 -5.37 -6.10
N ALA A 43 -5.28 -6.03 -6.57
CA ALA A 43 -5.20 -6.50 -7.96
C ALA A 43 -6.30 -7.52 -8.27
N GLY A 44 -6.54 -8.48 -7.37
CA GLY A 44 -7.63 -9.46 -7.49
C GLY A 44 -9.01 -8.82 -7.56
N ALA A 45 -9.26 -7.77 -6.77
CA ALA A 45 -10.50 -7.00 -6.77
C ALA A 45 -10.67 -6.11 -8.02
N GLY A 46 -9.62 -5.90 -8.80
CA GLY A 46 -9.69 -5.14 -10.04
C GLY A 46 -9.51 -3.63 -9.84
N VAL A 47 -8.69 -3.22 -8.90
CA VAL A 47 -8.21 -1.83 -8.84
C VAL A 47 -7.42 -1.54 -10.12
N GLY A 48 -7.75 -0.42 -10.78
CA GLY A 48 -7.25 -0.15 -12.13
C GLY A 48 -5.75 0.10 -12.20
N THR A 49 -5.19 0.86 -11.26
CA THR A 49 -3.76 1.16 -11.21
C THR A 49 -3.22 0.98 -9.79
N LEU A 50 -2.12 0.24 -9.66
CA LEU A 50 -1.36 0.12 -8.43
C LEU A 50 0.06 0.67 -8.64
N GLY A 51 0.38 1.77 -7.95
CA GLY A 51 1.75 2.25 -7.79
C GLY A 51 2.46 1.39 -6.73
N LEU A 52 3.59 0.81 -7.08
CA LEU A 52 4.36 -0.12 -6.25
C LEU A 52 5.72 0.52 -5.92
N VAL A 53 5.88 0.99 -4.69
CA VAL A 53 7.12 1.64 -4.22
C VAL A 53 7.87 0.70 -3.31
N ASP A 54 9.10 0.36 -3.65
CA ASP A 54 10.03 -0.38 -2.80
C ASP A 54 11.44 -0.31 -3.39
N ASP A 55 12.42 0.11 -2.62
CA ASP A 55 13.82 0.21 -3.04
C ASP A 55 14.63 -1.05 -2.75
N ASP A 56 14.12 -1.93 -1.94
CA ASP A 56 14.77 -3.17 -1.52
C ASP A 56 14.82 -4.24 -2.63
N GLN A 57 15.70 -5.21 -2.42
CA GLN A 57 15.77 -6.45 -3.19
C GLN A 57 15.13 -7.62 -2.45
N VAL A 58 14.61 -8.57 -3.22
CA VAL A 58 14.10 -9.83 -2.68
C VAL A 58 15.24 -10.62 -2.02
N SER A 59 15.04 -11.00 -0.76
CA SER A 59 15.97 -11.79 0.01
C SER A 59 15.30 -13.08 0.49
N ILE A 60 16.07 -14.16 0.62
CA ILE A 60 15.57 -15.46 1.09
C ILE A 60 14.92 -15.35 2.48
N SER A 61 15.43 -14.50 3.36
CA SER A 61 14.87 -14.26 4.70
C SER A 61 13.49 -13.57 4.68
N ASN A 62 13.08 -13.03 3.55
CA ASN A 62 11.79 -12.36 3.38
C ASN A 62 10.67 -13.32 2.94
N LEU A 63 11.00 -14.40 2.24
CA LEU A 63 10.04 -15.25 1.52
C LEU A 63 9.01 -15.92 2.41
N GLN A 64 9.31 -16.13 3.69
CA GLN A 64 8.39 -16.75 4.64
C GLN A 64 7.13 -15.89 4.92
N ARG A 65 7.12 -14.58 4.58
CA ARG A 65 5.97 -13.67 4.79
C ARG A 65 5.66 -12.74 3.62
N GLN A 66 6.58 -12.57 2.67
CA GLN A 66 6.41 -11.67 1.53
C GLN A 66 5.94 -12.46 0.30
N VAL A 67 4.65 -12.80 0.29
CA VAL A 67 4.02 -13.78 -0.62
C VAL A 67 3.96 -13.36 -2.10
N LEU A 68 4.33 -12.12 -2.43
CA LEU A 68 4.52 -11.67 -3.83
C LEU A 68 5.80 -12.19 -4.46
N HIS A 69 6.78 -12.56 -3.64
CA HIS A 69 8.11 -12.92 -4.07
C HIS A 69 8.35 -14.43 -3.95
N HIS A 70 9.32 -14.94 -4.69
CA HIS A 70 9.70 -16.35 -4.65
C HIS A 70 11.20 -16.54 -4.98
N ASP A 71 11.75 -17.73 -4.73
CA ASP A 71 13.18 -18.04 -4.82
C ASP A 71 13.83 -17.60 -6.13
N ALA A 72 13.17 -17.81 -7.28
CA ALA A 72 13.72 -17.45 -8.58
C ALA A 72 13.90 -15.93 -8.79
N ARG A 73 13.44 -15.10 -7.84
CA ARG A 73 13.55 -13.63 -7.90
C ARG A 73 14.45 -13.04 -6.82
N ILE A 74 15.19 -13.87 -6.08
CA ILE A 74 16.20 -13.39 -5.13
C ILE A 74 17.18 -12.44 -5.85
N GLY A 75 17.41 -11.25 -5.27
CA GLY A 75 18.23 -10.19 -5.85
C GLY A 75 17.48 -9.23 -6.79
N MET A 76 16.25 -9.55 -7.22
CA MET A 76 15.42 -8.63 -8.00
C MET A 76 14.85 -7.53 -7.08
N ASN A 77 14.66 -6.31 -7.59
CA ASN A 77 13.93 -5.27 -6.85
C ASN A 77 12.53 -5.76 -6.50
N LYS A 78 12.06 -5.47 -5.28
CA LYS A 78 10.76 -5.96 -4.77
C LYS A 78 9.57 -5.42 -5.56
N ALA A 79 9.58 -4.13 -5.95
CA ALA A 79 8.48 -3.55 -6.72
C ALA A 79 8.35 -4.20 -8.10
N GLU A 80 9.48 -4.48 -8.77
CA GLU A 80 9.48 -5.20 -10.05
C GLU A 80 9.03 -6.67 -9.88
N SER A 81 9.50 -7.35 -8.84
CA SER A 81 9.07 -8.71 -8.51
C SER A 81 7.55 -8.78 -8.26
N ALA A 82 7.02 -7.80 -7.52
CA ALA A 82 5.58 -7.67 -7.25
C ALA A 82 4.79 -7.48 -8.54
N ARG A 83 5.21 -6.56 -9.41
CA ARG A 83 4.58 -6.31 -10.72
C ARG A 83 4.44 -7.60 -11.53
N GLN A 84 5.50 -8.41 -11.60
CA GLN A 84 5.47 -9.66 -12.36
C GLN A 84 4.45 -10.66 -11.82
N THR A 85 4.32 -10.80 -10.50
CA THR A 85 3.32 -11.66 -9.86
C THR A 85 1.90 -11.15 -10.11
N LEU A 86 1.69 -9.85 -9.91
CA LEU A 86 0.38 -9.21 -10.03
C LEU A 86 -0.13 -9.19 -11.47
N ALA A 87 0.76 -8.99 -12.45
CA ALA A 87 0.39 -9.03 -13.87
C ALA A 87 -0.12 -10.41 -14.34
N VAL A 88 0.39 -11.48 -13.74
CA VAL A 88 -0.14 -12.84 -13.97
C VAL A 88 -1.48 -13.02 -13.27
N LEU A 89 -1.64 -12.48 -12.06
CA LEU A 89 -2.88 -12.58 -11.29
C LEU A 89 -4.03 -11.84 -12.00
N ASN A 90 -3.81 -10.59 -12.40
CA ASN A 90 -4.81 -9.78 -13.09
C ASN A 90 -4.19 -8.88 -14.18
N PRO A 91 -4.15 -9.35 -15.43
CA PRO A 91 -3.54 -8.59 -16.53
C PRO A 91 -4.35 -7.35 -16.95
N ALA A 92 -5.55 -7.15 -16.40
CA ALA A 92 -6.34 -5.95 -16.66
C ALA A 92 -5.94 -4.75 -15.79
N CYS A 93 -5.18 -4.99 -14.70
CA CYS A 93 -4.66 -3.93 -13.86
C CYS A 93 -3.36 -3.36 -14.44
N GLN A 94 -3.12 -2.08 -14.20
CA GLN A 94 -1.86 -1.40 -14.52
C GLN A 94 -0.98 -1.35 -13.26
N PHE A 95 0.34 -1.51 -13.44
CA PHE A 95 1.30 -1.53 -12.35
C PHE A 95 2.44 -0.56 -12.66
N GLU A 96 2.51 0.50 -11.85
CA GLU A 96 3.58 1.50 -11.93
C GLU A 96 4.69 1.09 -10.95
N VAL A 97 5.86 0.74 -11.47
CA VAL A 97 7.01 0.32 -10.66
C VAL A 97 7.86 1.52 -10.30
N ILE A 98 8.03 1.76 -9.00
CA ILE A 98 8.83 2.86 -8.45
C ILE A 98 9.92 2.23 -7.56
N PRO A 99 11.07 1.83 -8.16
CA PRO A 99 12.12 1.08 -7.48
C PRO A 99 13.11 2.00 -6.77
N CYS A 100 12.59 2.92 -5.96
CA CYS A 100 13.41 3.90 -5.26
C CYS A 100 12.88 4.17 -3.86
N TYR A 101 13.76 4.66 -3.00
CA TYR A 101 13.38 5.25 -1.72
C TYR A 101 12.58 6.54 -1.96
N LEU A 102 11.54 6.77 -1.16
CA LEU A 102 10.77 8.00 -1.24
C LEU A 102 11.48 9.14 -0.53
N ASP A 103 11.65 10.23 -1.24
CA ASP A 103 12.12 11.50 -0.71
C ASP A 103 11.06 12.60 -0.87
N GLU A 104 11.34 13.78 -0.32
CA GLU A 104 10.45 14.94 -0.38
C GLU A 104 10.14 15.38 -1.81
N SER A 105 11.06 15.16 -2.75
CA SER A 105 10.91 15.59 -4.15
C SER A 105 9.99 14.67 -4.94
N SER A 106 10.05 13.37 -4.72
CA SER A 106 9.29 12.36 -5.43
C SER A 106 7.90 12.11 -4.84
N VAL A 107 7.77 12.14 -3.51
CA VAL A 107 6.52 11.80 -2.80
C VAL A 107 5.36 12.70 -3.18
N LEU A 108 5.60 13.99 -3.39
CA LEU A 108 4.55 14.97 -3.71
C LEU A 108 3.80 14.62 -4.99
N SER A 109 4.55 14.34 -6.06
CA SER A 109 3.98 13.99 -7.35
C SER A 109 3.28 12.62 -7.33
N LEU A 110 3.84 11.66 -6.59
CA LEU A 110 3.26 10.33 -6.46
C LEU A 110 1.94 10.37 -5.69
N VAL A 111 1.88 11.07 -4.56
CA VAL A 111 0.64 11.21 -3.77
C VAL A 111 -0.42 11.94 -4.58
N ALA A 112 -0.07 13.02 -5.31
CA ALA A 112 -1.00 13.76 -6.14
C ALA A 112 -1.60 12.96 -7.32
N ALA A 113 -0.88 11.95 -7.79
CA ALA A 113 -1.31 11.10 -8.91
C ALA A 113 -2.24 9.95 -8.50
N HIS A 114 -2.47 9.73 -7.19
CA HIS A 114 -3.21 8.60 -6.67
C HIS A 114 -4.40 9.03 -5.78
N ASP A 115 -5.46 8.22 -5.77
CA ASP A 115 -6.68 8.47 -5.00
C ASP A 115 -6.57 8.03 -3.53
N LEU A 116 -5.62 7.11 -3.24
CA LEU A 116 -5.40 6.52 -1.93
C LEU A 116 -3.93 6.11 -1.80
N VAL A 117 -3.37 6.34 -0.61
CA VAL A 117 -2.02 5.88 -0.26
C VAL A 117 -2.11 4.83 0.84
N LEU A 118 -1.38 3.73 0.65
CA LEU A 118 -1.22 2.65 1.62
C LEU A 118 0.23 2.65 2.11
N ASP A 119 0.42 3.03 3.35
CA ASP A 119 1.70 2.97 4.03
C ASP A 119 1.90 1.58 4.63
N CYS A 120 2.73 0.79 3.97
CA CYS A 120 3.18 -0.53 4.39
C CYS A 120 4.69 -0.55 4.71
N SER A 121 5.28 0.64 4.92
CA SER A 121 6.68 0.81 5.25
C SER A 121 7.00 0.32 6.67
N ASP A 122 8.26 0.05 6.92
CA ASP A 122 8.76 -0.41 8.22
C ASP A 122 9.63 0.63 8.96
N ASN A 123 9.64 1.88 8.46
CA ASN A 123 10.44 2.95 9.05
C ASN A 123 9.62 4.22 9.32
N LEU A 124 9.98 4.96 10.36
CA LEU A 124 9.28 6.16 10.81
C LEU A 124 9.45 7.35 9.88
N GLU A 125 10.56 7.44 9.16
CA GLU A 125 10.84 8.55 8.25
C GLU A 125 9.85 8.56 7.11
N THR A 126 9.69 7.44 6.41
CA THR A 126 8.72 7.27 5.34
C THR A 126 7.28 7.50 5.83
N ARG A 127 6.91 6.98 7.02
CA ARG A 127 5.58 7.20 7.61
C ARG A 127 5.29 8.68 7.84
N ASN A 128 6.23 9.41 8.43
CA ASN A 128 6.07 10.84 8.69
C ASN A 128 5.98 11.63 7.39
N LEU A 129 6.80 11.29 6.41
CA LEU A 129 6.77 11.91 5.09
C LEU A 129 5.43 11.70 4.40
N LEU A 130 4.91 10.47 4.37
CA LEU A 130 3.60 10.14 3.80
C LEU A 130 2.47 10.84 4.55
N ASN A 131 2.49 10.82 5.89
CA ASN A 131 1.50 11.50 6.71
C ASN A 131 1.42 13.00 6.38
N LEU A 132 2.56 13.68 6.33
CA LEU A 132 2.62 15.11 6.06
C LEU A 132 2.14 15.42 4.64
N THR A 133 2.63 14.67 3.66
CA THR A 133 2.29 14.89 2.24
C THR A 133 0.80 14.62 1.98
N CYS A 134 0.28 13.49 2.46
CA CYS A 134 -1.13 13.14 2.31
C CYS A 134 -2.05 14.12 3.04
N PHE A 135 -1.64 14.62 4.22
CA PHE A 135 -2.38 15.66 4.93
C PHE A 135 -2.50 16.95 4.13
N HIS A 136 -1.42 17.43 3.53
CA HIS A 136 -1.42 18.66 2.73
C HIS A 136 -2.20 18.51 1.44
N GLN A 137 -2.13 17.35 0.80
CA GLN A 137 -2.84 17.09 -0.46
C GLN A 137 -4.28 16.58 -0.26
N LYS A 138 -4.68 16.30 0.99
CA LYS A 138 -5.98 15.71 1.33
C LYS A 138 -6.21 14.34 0.66
N THR A 139 -5.13 13.64 0.30
CA THR A 139 -5.20 12.28 -0.22
C THR A 139 -5.35 11.31 0.94
N PRO A 140 -6.40 10.47 0.99
CA PRO A 140 -6.57 9.50 2.07
C PRO A 140 -5.36 8.61 2.27
N LEU A 141 -5.02 8.30 3.53
CA LEU A 141 -3.91 7.45 3.92
C LEU A 141 -4.40 6.31 4.81
N VAL A 142 -4.01 5.09 4.47
CA VAL A 142 -4.12 3.93 5.36
C VAL A 142 -2.73 3.52 5.78
N SER A 143 -2.43 3.59 7.06
CA SER A 143 -1.13 3.19 7.60
C SER A 143 -1.24 1.88 8.35
N GLY A 144 -0.38 0.92 8.01
CA GLY A 144 -0.25 -0.38 8.64
C GLY A 144 1.12 -0.55 9.32
N ALA A 145 1.15 -1.19 10.49
CA ALA A 145 2.38 -1.58 11.16
C ALA A 145 2.21 -2.95 11.83
N ALA A 146 3.28 -3.71 11.86
CA ALA A 146 3.35 -4.97 12.60
C ALA A 146 4.66 -5.00 13.40
N ILE A 147 4.55 -5.13 14.72
CA ILE A 147 5.69 -5.19 15.64
C ILE A 147 5.49 -6.39 16.56
N ARG A 148 6.41 -7.37 16.50
CA ARG A 148 6.29 -8.64 17.25
C ARG A 148 4.96 -9.34 16.92
N PHE A 149 4.05 -9.47 17.88
CA PHE A 149 2.73 -10.10 17.75
C PHE A 149 1.57 -9.08 17.74
N GLU A 150 1.89 -7.81 17.58
CA GLU A 150 0.91 -6.72 17.54
C GLU A 150 0.85 -6.13 16.14
N GLY A 151 -0.39 -5.88 15.67
CA GLY A 151 -0.66 -5.19 14.42
C GLY A 151 -1.46 -3.92 14.66
N GLN A 152 -1.16 -2.89 13.89
CA GLN A 152 -1.86 -1.62 13.92
C GLN A 152 -2.32 -1.26 12.52
N VAL A 153 -3.56 -0.76 12.41
CA VAL A 153 -4.10 -0.18 11.17
C VAL A 153 -4.82 1.10 11.55
N ALA A 154 -4.51 2.17 10.84
CA ALA A 154 -5.17 3.46 10.99
C ALA A 154 -5.55 4.05 9.63
N VAL A 155 -6.70 4.71 9.55
CA VAL A 155 -7.21 5.37 8.34
C VAL A 155 -7.31 6.87 8.62
N PHE A 156 -6.69 7.68 7.78
CA PHE A 156 -6.69 9.13 7.85
C PHE A 156 -7.37 9.69 6.60
N ARG A 157 -8.53 10.31 6.78
CA ARG A 157 -9.36 10.88 5.68
C ARG A 157 -9.26 12.39 5.60
N TRP A 158 -8.57 12.98 6.58
CA TRP A 158 -8.33 14.42 6.69
C TRP A 158 -9.61 15.25 6.80
N LEU A 159 -10.62 14.68 7.46
CA LEU A 159 -11.82 15.41 7.83
C LEU A 159 -11.51 16.40 8.96
N GLN A 160 -12.42 17.34 9.19
CA GLN A 160 -12.27 18.31 10.27
C GLN A 160 -12.16 17.53 11.62
N ASP A 161 -11.19 17.93 12.45
CA ASP A 161 -10.92 17.36 13.78
C ASP A 161 -10.46 15.88 13.81
N GLU A 162 -10.11 15.28 12.67
CA GLU A 162 -9.47 13.97 12.64
C GLU A 162 -7.99 14.07 13.03
N PRO A 163 -7.47 13.17 13.91
CA PRO A 163 -6.04 13.09 14.21
C PRO A 163 -5.27 12.61 12.96
N CYS A 164 -4.01 13.04 12.85
CA CYS A 164 -3.08 12.50 11.86
C CYS A 164 -2.21 11.39 12.49
N TYR A 165 -1.36 10.75 11.65
CA TYR A 165 -0.43 9.73 12.16
C TYR A 165 0.49 10.25 13.26
N HIS A 166 0.94 11.49 13.17
CA HIS A 166 1.78 12.09 14.21
C HIS A 166 1.05 12.17 15.58
N CYS A 167 -0.23 12.56 15.58
CA CYS A 167 -1.05 12.54 16.79
C CYS A 167 -1.24 11.11 17.32
N PHE A 168 -1.49 10.16 16.42
CA PHE A 168 -1.72 8.76 16.75
C PHE A 168 -0.46 8.09 17.33
N SER A 169 0.72 8.36 16.76
CA SER A 169 1.98 7.76 17.20
C SER A 169 2.41 8.18 18.61
N GLN A 170 1.97 9.35 19.09
CA GLN A 170 2.28 9.81 20.43
C GLN A 170 1.69 8.92 21.53
N PHE A 171 0.56 8.24 21.26
CA PHE A 171 -0.02 7.29 22.21
C PHE A 171 0.86 6.07 22.47
N PHE A 172 1.73 5.72 21.53
CA PHE A 172 2.65 4.57 21.67
C PHE A 172 4.01 4.97 22.23
N SER A 173 4.46 6.19 21.98
CA SER A 173 5.72 6.72 22.49
C SER A 173 5.71 6.88 24.01
N SER A 174 4.56 7.19 24.61
CA SER A 174 4.40 7.35 26.06
C SER A 174 4.45 6.03 26.85
N ASN A 175 4.22 4.89 26.18
CA ASN A 175 4.26 3.57 26.83
C ASN A 175 5.63 2.88 26.78
N GLN A 176 6.62 3.45 26.09
CA GLN A 176 7.99 2.91 26.02
C GLN A 176 8.96 3.53 27.05
N VAL A 177 8.52 4.49 27.86
CA VAL A 177 9.34 5.16 28.88
C VAL A 177 9.29 4.44 30.24
N GLY A 178 8.72 3.24 30.30
CA GLY A 178 8.51 2.48 31.53
C GLY A 178 9.11 1.06 31.54
N GLN A 179 10.26 0.80 30.91
CA GLN A 179 11.07 -0.41 31.16
C GLN A 179 12.55 -0.12 31.07
#